data_eb33bc0c09cb00c4b27d8d8a84d61fb6
#
_entry.id   eb33bc0c09cb00c4b27d8d8a84d61fb6
#
_cell.length_a   1.000
_cell.length_b   1.000
_cell.length_c   1.000
_cell.angle_alpha   90.00
_cell.angle_beta   90.00
_cell.angle_gamma   90.00
#
_symmetry.space_group_name_H-M   'P 1'
#
loop_
_entity.id
_entity.type
_entity.pdbx_description
1 polymer ?
#
loop_
_entity_poly.entity_id
_entity_poly.type
_entity_poly.pdbx_seq_one_letter_code
_entity_poly.pdbx_strand_id
1 'polypeptide(L)'
;MNSKYERDSSYRERYISAHPPKNGKYRCVYCGRLVAKDKMEVDHVVAVDRVKRNWLYRLCVPNGVNDLNNLVCSCHRCNHKKGSKGGLWIIRGHFWKAVLPLYITMKILLVCAIMAIIILAILGLFDIGPAQNLYNSIVDGLISLMDSAASLVRNAGSWLIDFIALKIKNML
;
A
#
# COMPACT_ATOMS: atom_id res chain seq x y z
N MET A 1 26.46 -9.78 -21.44
CA MET A 1 25.53 -9.84 -20.32
C MET A 1 24.69 -8.57 -20.30
N ASN A 2 23.38 -8.66 -20.10
CA ASN A 2 22.52 -7.49 -20.26
C ASN A 2 22.50 -6.69 -18.95
N SER A 3 23.27 -5.58 -18.85
CA SER A 3 23.45 -4.72 -17.67
C SER A 3 22.13 -4.21 -17.07
N LYS A 4 21.05 -4.20 -17.88
CA LYS A 4 19.69 -3.82 -17.50
C LYS A 4 19.13 -4.62 -16.29
N TYR A 5 19.55 -5.85 -16.11
CA TYR A 5 19.08 -6.75 -15.06
C TYR A 5 20.13 -6.98 -13.96
N GLU A 6 21.12 -6.12 -13.88
CA GLU A 6 22.12 -6.12 -12.81
C GLU A 6 21.90 -4.94 -11.86
N ARG A 7 22.29 -5.15 -10.60
CA ARG A 7 22.25 -4.08 -9.61
C ARG A 7 23.33 -3.05 -9.96
N ASP A 8 22.92 -1.82 -10.14
CA ASP A 8 23.78 -0.66 -10.29
C ASP A 8 24.11 -0.09 -8.90
N SER A 9 25.34 0.35 -8.66
CA SER A 9 25.76 0.95 -7.38
C SER A 9 25.06 2.27 -7.09
N SER A 10 24.65 3.03 -8.11
CA SER A 10 24.02 4.35 -7.98
C SER A 10 22.50 4.33 -7.74
N TYR A 11 21.84 3.14 -7.72
CA TYR A 11 20.38 3.04 -7.62
C TYR A 11 19.82 3.74 -6.37
N ARG A 12 20.55 3.69 -5.25
CA ARG A 12 20.15 4.32 -3.98
C ARG A 12 20.14 5.84 -4.09
N GLU A 13 21.17 6.43 -4.65
CA GLU A 13 21.30 7.87 -4.82
C GLU A 13 20.26 8.42 -5.79
N ARG A 14 20.03 7.72 -6.90
CA ARG A 14 18.96 8.07 -7.85
C ARG A 14 17.58 8.05 -7.19
N TYR A 15 17.31 7.02 -6.36
CA TYR A 15 16.05 6.96 -5.62
C TYR A 15 15.90 8.14 -4.65
N ILE A 16 16.94 8.47 -3.89
CA ILE A 16 16.93 9.58 -2.91
C ILE A 16 16.72 10.92 -3.62
N SER A 17 17.39 11.14 -4.75
CA SER A 17 17.25 12.36 -5.55
C SER A 17 15.85 12.52 -6.12
N ALA A 18 15.26 11.43 -6.63
CA ALA A 18 13.92 11.45 -7.18
C ALA A 18 12.80 11.53 -6.11
N HIS A 19 13.10 11.11 -4.87
CA HIS A 19 12.15 11.07 -3.76
C HIS A 19 12.77 11.69 -2.51
N PRO A 20 12.79 13.03 -2.39
CA PRO A 20 13.34 13.70 -1.22
C PRO A 20 12.56 13.33 0.06
N PRO A 21 13.23 13.23 1.21
CA PRO A 21 12.58 12.87 2.47
C PRO A 21 11.62 13.98 2.92
N LYS A 22 10.48 13.61 3.49
CA LYS A 22 9.59 14.55 4.16
C LYS A 22 10.01 14.67 5.63
N ASN A 23 10.36 15.88 6.06
CA ASN A 23 10.86 16.14 7.43
C ASN A 23 12.02 15.20 7.83
N GLY A 24 12.97 14.98 6.93
CA GLY A 24 14.13 14.11 7.16
C GLY A 24 13.82 12.60 7.27
N LYS A 25 12.58 12.20 7.01
CA LYS A 25 12.12 10.81 7.16
C LYS A 25 11.51 10.28 5.88
N TYR A 26 11.62 8.97 5.72
CA TYR A 26 10.96 8.18 4.68
C TYR A 26 9.91 7.27 5.29
N ARG A 27 8.89 6.91 4.54
CA ARG A 27 7.89 5.93 4.96
C ARG A 27 8.20 4.58 4.32
N CYS A 28 8.40 3.54 5.14
CA CYS A 28 8.56 2.18 4.65
C CYS A 28 7.31 1.75 3.88
N VAL A 29 7.47 1.35 2.61
CA VAL A 29 6.35 0.92 1.77
C VAL A 29 5.66 -0.34 2.30
N TYR A 30 6.39 -1.23 2.98
CA TYR A 30 5.86 -2.51 3.43
C TYR A 30 5.10 -2.46 4.76
N CYS A 31 5.45 -1.56 5.68
CA CYS A 31 4.83 -1.50 7.01
C CYS A 31 4.34 -0.11 7.43
N GLY A 32 4.55 0.92 6.60
CA GLY A 32 4.11 2.28 6.89
C GLY A 32 4.95 3.03 7.93
N ARG A 33 5.93 2.39 8.59
CA ARG A 33 6.77 3.02 9.61
C ARG A 33 7.62 4.15 9.00
N LEU A 34 7.76 5.24 9.74
CA LEU A 34 8.69 6.31 9.41
C LEU A 34 10.12 5.89 9.79
N VAL A 35 11.06 6.08 8.87
CA VAL A 35 12.47 5.70 8.98
C VAL A 35 13.31 6.92 8.66
N ALA A 36 14.30 7.22 9.47
CA ALA A 36 15.26 8.30 9.22
C ALA A 36 16.07 7.99 7.95
N LYS A 37 16.53 9.04 7.27
CA LYS A 37 17.26 8.93 5.98
C LYS A 37 18.49 8.01 6.06
N ASP A 38 19.22 8.05 7.16
CA ASP A 38 20.41 7.23 7.43
C ASP A 38 20.09 5.74 7.65
N LYS A 39 18.88 5.43 8.18
CA LYS A 39 18.42 4.08 8.52
C LYS A 39 17.50 3.46 7.47
N MET A 40 17.19 4.21 6.42
CA MET A 40 16.35 3.67 5.34
C MET A 40 17.17 2.86 4.35
N GLU A 41 16.53 1.85 3.79
CA GLU A 41 17.08 1.03 2.71
C GLU A 41 16.22 1.20 1.45
N VAL A 42 16.88 1.27 0.30
CA VAL A 42 16.20 1.23 -1.00
C VAL A 42 16.15 -0.22 -1.45
N ASP A 43 14.95 -0.74 -1.59
CA ASP A 43 14.69 -2.13 -1.96
C ASP A 43 14.16 -2.21 -3.40
N HIS A 44 14.55 -3.26 -4.10
CA HIS A 44 14.00 -3.63 -5.40
C HIS A 44 12.71 -4.42 -5.18
N VAL A 45 11.55 -3.89 -5.56
CA VAL A 45 10.25 -4.57 -5.40
C VAL A 45 10.29 -5.96 -6.02
N VAL A 46 10.73 -6.05 -7.26
CA VAL A 46 11.10 -7.30 -7.91
C VAL A 46 12.59 -7.52 -7.70
N ALA A 47 12.94 -8.49 -6.89
CA ALA A 47 14.32 -8.77 -6.52
C ALA A 47 15.17 -9.12 -7.75
N VAL A 48 16.40 -8.57 -7.82
CA VAL A 48 17.36 -8.78 -8.90
C VAL A 48 17.60 -10.27 -9.18
N ASP A 49 17.76 -11.07 -8.12
CA ASP A 49 17.94 -12.51 -8.22
C ASP A 49 16.78 -13.23 -8.93
N ARG A 50 15.55 -12.78 -8.71
CA ARG A 50 14.39 -13.37 -9.38
C ARG A 50 14.36 -13.04 -10.86
N VAL A 51 14.67 -11.80 -11.22
CA VAL A 51 14.75 -11.35 -12.62
C VAL A 51 15.84 -12.11 -13.37
N LYS A 52 16.97 -12.41 -12.69
CA LYS A 52 18.06 -13.20 -13.29
C LYS A 52 17.64 -14.65 -13.52
N ARG A 53 16.95 -15.27 -12.55
CA ARG A 53 16.60 -16.72 -12.61
C ARG A 53 15.38 -17.03 -13.45
N ASN A 54 14.41 -16.10 -13.55
CA ASN A 54 13.14 -16.37 -14.22
C ASN A 54 12.73 -15.20 -15.10
N TRP A 55 12.59 -15.46 -16.38
CA TRP A 55 12.26 -14.47 -17.41
C TRP A 55 10.87 -13.81 -17.19
N LEU A 56 9.91 -14.51 -16.57
CA LEU A 56 8.59 -13.95 -16.26
C LEU A 56 8.68 -12.69 -15.38
N TYR A 57 9.65 -12.64 -14.45
CA TYR A 57 9.86 -11.44 -13.64
C TYR A 57 10.44 -10.26 -14.43
N ARG A 58 11.04 -10.51 -15.61
CA ARG A 58 11.51 -9.43 -16.51
C ARG A 58 10.35 -8.63 -17.08
N LEU A 59 9.18 -9.25 -17.25
CA LEU A 59 7.95 -8.56 -17.68
C LEU A 59 7.47 -7.54 -16.62
N CYS A 60 7.77 -7.77 -15.33
CA CYS A 60 7.43 -6.84 -14.25
C CYS A 60 8.40 -5.65 -14.17
N VAL A 61 9.56 -5.72 -14.84
CA VAL A 61 10.58 -4.67 -14.85
C VAL A 61 11.06 -4.37 -16.29
N PRO A 62 10.16 -3.90 -17.16
CA PRO A 62 10.46 -3.71 -18.58
C PRO A 62 11.61 -2.71 -18.81
N ASN A 63 11.78 -1.74 -17.92
CA ASN A 63 12.86 -0.75 -18.00
C ASN A 63 14.13 -1.16 -17.24
N GLY A 64 14.13 -2.36 -16.65
CA GLY A 64 15.25 -2.91 -15.89
C GLY A 64 15.04 -2.90 -14.39
N VAL A 65 15.93 -3.59 -13.67
CA VAL A 65 15.77 -3.78 -12.21
C VAL A 65 15.97 -2.48 -11.43
N ASN A 66 16.79 -1.57 -11.94
CA ASN A 66 17.13 -0.31 -11.28
C ASN A 66 16.20 0.85 -11.67
N ASP A 67 15.10 0.58 -12.39
CA ASP A 67 14.06 1.58 -12.68
C ASP A 67 13.43 2.10 -11.39
N LEU A 68 13.16 3.40 -11.32
CA LEU A 68 12.56 4.04 -10.14
C LEU A 68 11.20 3.44 -9.75
N ASN A 69 10.46 2.89 -10.71
CA ASN A 69 9.20 2.20 -10.43
C ASN A 69 9.41 0.87 -9.70
N ASN A 70 10.57 0.24 -9.88
CA ASN A 70 10.95 -0.97 -9.17
C ASN A 70 11.66 -0.69 -7.83
N LEU A 71 11.94 0.57 -7.49
CA LEU A 71 12.63 0.96 -6.28
C LEU A 71 11.66 1.54 -5.25
N VAL A 72 11.82 1.15 -3.99
CA VAL A 72 10.98 1.62 -2.89
C VAL A 72 11.81 1.82 -1.62
N CYS A 73 11.36 2.75 -0.77
CA CYS A 73 11.90 2.85 0.58
C CYS A 73 11.40 1.71 1.46
N SER A 74 12.30 1.08 2.17
CA SER A 74 12.00 0.07 3.17
C SER A 74 12.77 0.31 4.47
N CYS A 75 12.24 -0.18 5.59
CA CYS A 75 13.02 -0.31 6.81
C CYS A 75 13.83 -1.62 6.77
N HIS A 76 14.94 -1.67 7.48
CA HIS A 76 15.83 -2.85 7.57
C HIS A 76 15.05 -4.15 7.83
N ARG A 77 14.15 -4.15 8.83
CA ARG A 77 13.34 -5.34 9.17
C ARG A 77 12.50 -5.86 8.01
N CYS A 78 11.84 -4.96 7.27
CA CYS A 78 10.99 -5.37 6.14
C CYS A 78 11.83 -5.82 4.95
N ASN A 79 12.93 -5.13 4.66
CA ASN A 79 13.85 -5.50 3.60
C ASN A 79 14.45 -6.89 3.84
N HIS A 80 14.96 -7.13 5.04
CA HIS A 80 15.51 -8.42 5.44
C HIS A 80 14.46 -9.54 5.39
N LYS A 81 13.24 -9.30 5.91
CA LYS A 81 12.13 -10.27 5.88
C LYS A 81 11.69 -10.59 4.45
N LYS A 82 11.70 -9.61 3.56
CA LYS A 82 11.39 -9.80 2.14
C LYS A 82 12.51 -10.57 1.44
N GLY A 83 13.76 -10.13 1.57
CA GLY A 83 14.89 -10.68 0.83
C GLY A 83 14.59 -10.78 -0.66
N SER A 84 14.78 -11.96 -1.25
CA SER A 84 14.46 -12.25 -2.65
C SER A 84 13.03 -12.81 -2.88
N LYS A 85 12.12 -12.71 -1.89
CA LYS A 85 10.75 -13.21 -2.01
C LYS A 85 9.95 -12.43 -3.05
N GLY A 86 9.11 -13.12 -3.79
CA GLY A 86 8.16 -12.57 -4.76
C GLY A 86 6.70 -12.60 -4.25
N GLY A 87 5.75 -12.72 -5.19
CA GLY A 87 4.32 -12.85 -4.88
C GLY A 87 3.78 -11.64 -4.11
N LEU A 88 3.18 -11.86 -2.95
CA LEU A 88 2.57 -10.80 -2.14
C LEU A 88 3.51 -9.64 -1.80
N TRP A 89 4.82 -9.84 -1.74
CA TRP A 89 5.78 -8.76 -1.51
C TRP A 89 5.88 -7.80 -2.70
N ILE A 90 5.77 -8.33 -3.93
CA ILE A 90 5.74 -7.51 -5.15
C ILE A 90 4.45 -6.69 -5.18
N ILE A 91 3.31 -7.33 -4.89
CA ILE A 91 2.02 -6.65 -4.78
C ILE A 91 2.10 -5.54 -3.73
N ARG A 92 2.59 -5.81 -2.52
CA ARG A 92 2.77 -4.79 -1.49
C ARG A 92 3.70 -3.65 -1.91
N GLY A 93 4.78 -3.93 -2.63
CA GLY A 93 5.73 -2.93 -3.09
C GLY A 93 5.14 -1.97 -4.14
N HIS A 94 4.38 -2.47 -5.09
CA HIS A 94 3.79 -1.66 -6.16
C HIS A 94 2.48 -0.99 -5.75
N PHE A 95 1.56 -1.72 -5.12
CA PHE A 95 0.22 -1.22 -4.79
C PHE A 95 0.17 -0.47 -3.46
N TRP A 96 1.04 -0.79 -2.50
CA TRP A 96 0.98 -0.17 -1.18
C TRP A 96 1.32 1.32 -1.19
N LYS A 97 2.07 1.80 -2.18
CA LYS A 97 2.27 3.24 -2.41
C LYS A 97 0.94 3.98 -2.62
N ALA A 98 0.04 3.40 -3.38
CA ALA A 98 -1.28 3.96 -3.67
C ALA A 98 -2.31 3.63 -2.57
N VAL A 99 -2.25 2.43 -2.03
CA VAL A 99 -3.25 1.92 -1.08
C VAL A 99 -2.95 2.30 0.38
N LEU A 100 -1.68 2.57 0.74
CA LEU A 100 -1.33 2.90 2.12
C LEU A 100 -2.03 4.15 2.67
N PRO A 101 -2.15 5.27 1.93
CA PRO A 101 -2.92 6.42 2.40
C PRO A 101 -4.38 6.06 2.65
N LEU A 102 -5.01 5.35 1.71
CA LEU A 102 -6.39 4.88 1.83
C LEU A 102 -6.57 3.95 3.03
N TYR A 103 -5.68 2.99 3.22
CA TYR A 103 -5.70 2.08 4.37
C TYR A 103 -5.58 2.82 5.72
N ILE A 104 -4.71 3.83 5.81
CA ILE A 104 -4.57 4.65 7.01
C ILE A 104 -5.85 5.44 7.27
N THR A 105 -6.41 6.07 6.23
CA THR A 105 -7.66 6.82 6.33
C THR A 105 -8.81 5.92 6.79
N MET A 106 -8.95 4.74 6.19
CA MET A 106 -9.98 3.77 6.59
C MET A 106 -9.82 3.30 8.03
N LYS A 107 -8.59 3.09 8.51
CA LYS A 107 -8.35 2.77 9.93
C LYS A 107 -8.76 3.92 10.87
N ILE A 108 -8.45 5.15 10.52
CA ILE A 108 -8.83 6.32 11.32
C ILE A 108 -10.35 6.42 11.37
N LEU A 109 -11.04 6.32 10.23
CA LEU A 109 -12.50 6.35 10.16
C LEU A 109 -13.14 5.23 10.99
N LEU A 110 -12.58 4.01 10.93
CA LEU A 110 -13.07 2.89 11.73
C LEU A 110 -12.94 3.17 13.23
N VAL A 111 -11.80 3.70 13.68
CA VAL A 111 -11.60 4.05 15.09
C VAL A 111 -12.56 5.16 15.51
N CYS A 112 -12.72 6.20 14.69
CA CYS A 112 -13.68 7.26 14.96
C CYS A 112 -15.13 6.74 15.04
N ALA A 113 -15.51 5.83 14.13
CA ALA A 113 -16.83 5.19 14.13
C ALA A 113 -17.06 4.36 15.42
N ILE A 114 -16.08 3.56 15.83
CA ILE A 114 -16.15 2.78 17.08
C ILE A 114 -16.28 3.72 18.29
N MET A 115 -15.49 4.79 18.35
CA MET A 115 -15.58 5.77 19.42
C MET A 115 -16.94 6.47 19.45
N ALA A 116 -17.47 6.84 18.29
CA ALA A 116 -18.81 7.43 18.18
C ALA A 116 -19.90 6.47 18.69
N ILE A 117 -19.85 5.19 18.32
CA ILE A 117 -20.79 4.16 18.80
C ILE A 117 -20.71 4.03 20.32
N ILE A 118 -19.51 4.00 20.90
CA ILE A 118 -19.32 3.91 22.35
C ILE A 118 -19.91 5.13 23.04
N ILE A 119 -19.64 6.34 22.56
CA ILE A 119 -20.16 7.57 23.10
C ILE A 119 -21.71 7.58 23.06
N LEU A 120 -22.27 7.20 21.89
CA LEU A 120 -23.73 7.14 21.73
C LEU A 120 -24.37 6.08 22.62
N ALA A 121 -23.73 4.93 22.82
CA ALA A 121 -24.18 3.91 23.76
C ALA A 121 -24.16 4.40 25.19
N ILE A 122 -23.13 5.14 25.61
CA ILE A 122 -23.06 5.76 26.94
C ILE A 122 -24.17 6.81 27.13
N LEU A 123 -24.36 7.67 26.09
CA LEU A 123 -25.45 8.68 26.14
C LEU A 123 -26.85 8.05 26.15
N GLY A 124 -27.04 6.95 25.42
CA GLY A 124 -28.29 6.18 25.43
C GLY A 124 -28.62 5.54 26.78
N LEU A 125 -27.59 5.13 27.54
CA LEU A 125 -27.76 4.61 28.90
C LEU A 125 -28.21 5.68 29.91
N PHE A 126 -28.02 6.96 29.59
CA PHE A 126 -28.43 8.09 30.43
C PHE A 126 -29.79 8.72 30.03
N ASP A 127 -30.60 8.02 29.23
CA ASP A 127 -31.97 8.39 28.83
C ASP A 127 -32.10 9.85 28.33
N ILE A 128 -31.23 10.27 27.44
CA ILE A 128 -31.29 11.61 26.83
C ILE A 128 -32.19 11.50 25.57
N GLY A 129 -33.49 11.67 25.74
CA GLY A 129 -34.54 11.50 24.74
C GLY A 129 -34.29 12.17 23.35
N PRO A 130 -33.74 13.42 23.25
CA PRO A 130 -33.41 14.01 21.96
C PRO A 130 -32.23 13.31 21.22
N ALA A 131 -31.41 12.56 21.95
CA ALA A 131 -30.24 11.89 21.37
C ALA A 131 -30.61 10.63 20.56
N GLN A 132 -31.80 10.05 20.75
CA GLN A 132 -32.21 8.83 20.06
C GLN A 132 -32.36 9.04 18.54
N ASN A 133 -32.93 10.16 18.12
CA ASN A 133 -33.05 10.49 16.68
C ASN A 133 -31.69 10.80 16.06
N LEU A 134 -30.82 11.50 16.79
CA LEU A 134 -29.44 11.75 16.34
C LEU A 134 -28.63 10.43 16.27
N TYR A 135 -28.83 9.56 17.28
CA TYR A 135 -28.22 8.21 17.27
C TYR A 135 -28.59 7.43 16.03
N ASN A 136 -29.89 7.31 15.72
CA ASN A 136 -30.36 6.56 14.55
C ASN A 136 -29.82 7.18 13.26
N SER A 137 -29.86 8.50 13.10
CA SER A 137 -29.34 9.18 11.92
C SER A 137 -27.82 8.97 11.70
N ILE A 138 -27.04 8.97 12.78
CA ILE A 138 -25.58 8.73 12.69
C ILE A 138 -25.29 7.26 12.37
N VAL A 139 -26.02 6.31 12.99
CA VAL A 139 -25.87 4.88 12.71
C VAL A 139 -26.20 4.58 11.25
N ASP A 140 -27.31 5.10 10.72
CA ASP A 140 -27.71 4.92 9.33
C ASP A 140 -26.69 5.55 8.37
N GLY A 141 -26.16 6.72 8.70
CA GLY A 141 -25.09 7.36 7.94
C GLY A 141 -23.79 6.54 7.92
N LEU A 142 -23.41 5.94 9.05
CA LEU A 142 -22.24 5.07 9.14
C LEU A 142 -22.42 3.77 8.34
N ILE A 143 -23.59 3.15 8.39
CA ILE A 143 -23.92 1.96 7.60
C ILE A 143 -23.84 2.29 6.12
N SER A 144 -24.41 3.40 5.67
CA SER A 144 -24.34 3.87 4.27
C SER A 144 -22.90 4.11 3.82
N LEU A 145 -22.05 4.71 4.66
CA LEU A 145 -20.62 4.89 4.35
C LEU A 145 -19.87 3.58 4.25
N MET A 146 -20.16 2.62 5.13
CA MET A 146 -19.57 1.28 5.07
C MET A 146 -19.95 0.54 3.79
N ASP A 147 -21.22 0.61 3.39
CA ASP A 147 -21.72 0.00 2.15
C ASP A 147 -21.09 0.65 0.91
N SER A 148 -20.95 1.98 0.93
CA SER A 148 -20.26 2.72 -0.15
C SER A 148 -18.79 2.33 -0.24
N ALA A 149 -18.09 2.23 0.89
CA ALA A 149 -16.71 1.78 0.92
C ALA A 149 -16.56 0.33 0.46
N ALA A 150 -17.48 -0.55 0.86
CA ALA A 150 -17.52 -1.95 0.41
C ALA A 150 -17.78 -2.06 -1.10
N SER A 151 -18.65 -1.20 -1.66
CA SER A 151 -18.91 -1.13 -3.11
C SER A 151 -17.68 -0.68 -3.88
N LEU A 152 -16.94 0.32 -3.38
CA LEU A 152 -15.69 0.78 -3.99
C LEU A 152 -14.63 -0.33 -4.02
N VAL A 153 -14.50 -1.08 -2.93
CA VAL A 153 -13.56 -2.23 -2.87
C VAL A 153 -13.97 -3.32 -3.85
N ARG A 154 -15.26 -3.64 -3.96
CA ARG A 154 -15.77 -4.61 -4.94
C ARG A 154 -15.49 -4.15 -6.37
N ASN A 155 -15.78 -2.90 -6.70
CA ASN A 155 -15.56 -2.33 -8.02
C ASN A 155 -14.06 -2.26 -8.39
N ALA A 156 -13.21 -1.90 -7.44
CA ALA A 156 -11.77 -1.93 -7.65
C ALA A 156 -11.24 -3.36 -7.86
N GLY A 157 -11.82 -4.33 -7.15
CA GLY A 157 -11.50 -5.76 -7.31
C GLY A 157 -11.91 -6.29 -8.69
N SER A 158 -13.11 -5.98 -9.16
CA SER A 158 -13.58 -6.38 -10.49
C SER A 158 -12.73 -5.74 -11.59
N TRP A 159 -12.48 -4.43 -11.49
CA TRP A 159 -11.60 -3.74 -12.44
C TRP A 159 -10.21 -4.37 -12.53
N LEU A 160 -9.63 -4.77 -11.40
CA LEU A 160 -8.32 -5.42 -11.35
C LEU A 160 -8.34 -6.79 -12.03
N ILE A 161 -9.40 -7.56 -11.83
CA ILE A 161 -9.59 -8.86 -12.49
C ILE A 161 -9.70 -8.68 -14.00
N ASP A 162 -10.52 -7.73 -14.46
CA ASP A 162 -10.72 -7.42 -15.87
C ASP A 162 -9.43 -6.92 -16.53
N PHE A 163 -8.66 -6.06 -15.83
CA PHE A 163 -7.36 -5.60 -16.29
C PHE A 163 -6.36 -6.73 -16.44
N ILE A 164 -6.30 -7.66 -15.48
CA ILE A 164 -5.43 -8.85 -15.55
C ILE A 164 -5.87 -9.77 -16.69
N ALA A 165 -7.17 -10.02 -16.84
CA ALA A 165 -7.72 -10.85 -17.91
C ALA A 165 -7.42 -10.28 -19.31
N LEU A 166 -7.60 -8.96 -19.48
CA LEU A 166 -7.27 -8.27 -20.73
C LEU A 166 -5.77 -8.37 -21.05
N LYS A 167 -4.92 -8.24 -20.04
CA LYS A 167 -3.47 -8.31 -20.21
C LYS A 167 -3.00 -9.72 -20.56
N ILE A 168 -3.63 -10.76 -20.00
CA ILE A 168 -3.38 -12.17 -20.35
C ILE A 168 -3.82 -12.44 -21.81
N LYS A 169 -5.03 -11.96 -22.19
CA LYS A 169 -5.56 -12.13 -23.56
C LYS A 169 -4.66 -11.50 -24.63
N ASN A 170 -4.02 -10.38 -24.30
CA ASN A 170 -3.10 -9.68 -25.23
C ASN A 170 -1.68 -10.28 -25.26
N MET A 171 -1.39 -11.29 -24.44
CA MET A 171 -0.11 -12.00 -24.38
C MET A 171 -0.16 -13.40 -25.01
N LEU A 172 -1.35 -13.91 -25.32
CA LEU A 172 -1.62 -15.16 -26.09
C LEU A 172 -1.89 -14.83 -27.55
#